data_18afc601e70d4d5fc8a559eee19a08ac
#
_entry.id   18afc601e70d4d5fc8a559eee19a08ac
#
_cell.length_a   1.000
_cell.length_b   1.000
_cell.length_c   1.000
_cell.angle_alpha   90.00
_cell.angle_beta   90.00
_cell.angle_gamma   90.00
#
_symmetry.space_group_name_H-M   'P 1'
#
loop_
_entity.id
_entity.type
_entity.pdbx_description
1 polymer ?
#
loop_
_entity_poly.entity_id
_entity_poly.type
_entity_poly.pdbx_seq_one_letter_code
_entity_poly.pdbx_strand_id
1 'polypeptide(L)'
;MADARPTQLDPPVDPARDHVIGPAEAEMTLVEYGSYACRRCHDVHEVVEALRGRFGDRMRYVFRHLPDPGNEDAVRAAELAEYAHATAGRFWPVHEALMEKGPSFAEGDFGRIAWQFDLPRDAAHEPAFAAAQARVRADAASAARSGARVTPTFFINGRRYAGTWDESSLADAMLGSLGHRVQAAAFGFVRWGPASGLLLALATLLALALSNSPARDAFAQFWETAAGARWGSAGLVLSLLDWVNHGLLTIFFVVVGLEIKREFTVGHLSTFRSGALPVLAALGGIVLPAVLYAAVAPAGLRHG
;
A
#
# COMPACT_ATOMS: atom_id res chain seq x y z
N MET A 1 -7.25 -9.88 -24.79
CA MET A 1 -6.12 -8.92 -24.80
C MET A 1 -6.26 -8.11 -23.53
N ALA A 2 -5.37 -8.33 -22.54
CA ALA A 2 -5.34 -7.51 -21.34
C ALA A 2 -4.83 -6.12 -21.77
N ASP A 3 -5.67 -5.11 -21.60
CA ASP A 3 -5.36 -3.71 -21.83
C ASP A 3 -4.22 -3.33 -20.88
N ALA A 4 -2.99 -3.29 -21.39
CA ALA A 4 -1.82 -2.92 -20.61
C ALA A 4 -1.94 -1.43 -20.25
N ARG A 5 -2.50 -1.13 -19.08
CA ARG A 5 -2.67 0.24 -18.60
C ARG A 5 -1.31 0.93 -18.52
N PRO A 6 -1.22 2.18 -18.97
CA PRO A 6 0.00 2.95 -18.79
C PRO A 6 0.45 2.92 -17.32
N THR A 7 1.71 2.62 -17.10
CA THR A 7 2.30 2.53 -15.75
C THR A 7 3.20 3.72 -15.45
N GLN A 8 3.34 4.64 -16.40
CA GLN A 8 4.18 5.83 -16.30
C GLN A 8 3.34 7.09 -16.36
N LEU A 9 3.80 8.10 -15.62
CA LEU A 9 3.24 9.44 -15.61
C LEU A 9 3.53 10.13 -16.95
N ASP A 10 2.48 10.65 -17.61
CA ASP A 10 2.56 11.38 -18.88
C ASP A 10 1.66 12.63 -18.84
N PRO A 11 2.23 13.82 -18.96
CA PRO A 11 3.66 14.15 -19.03
C PRO A 11 4.35 14.03 -17.67
N PRO A 12 5.69 13.98 -17.64
CA PRO A 12 6.47 14.08 -16.41
C PRO A 12 6.15 15.36 -15.62
N VAL A 13 6.56 15.41 -14.35
CA VAL A 13 6.41 16.63 -13.54
C VAL A 13 7.24 17.77 -14.13
N ASP A 14 6.57 18.89 -14.34
CA ASP A 14 7.16 20.14 -14.80
C ASP A 14 6.83 21.25 -13.78
N PRO A 15 7.83 21.74 -13.01
CA PRO A 15 7.62 22.79 -12.01
C PRO A 15 7.05 24.10 -12.56
N ALA A 16 7.24 24.38 -13.87
CA ALA A 16 6.66 25.56 -14.52
C ALA A 16 5.15 25.42 -14.75
N ARG A 17 4.64 24.20 -14.69
CA ARG A 17 3.25 23.86 -14.95
C ARG A 17 2.53 23.29 -13.73
N ASP A 18 3.20 22.42 -12.99
CA ASP A 18 2.60 21.67 -11.92
C ASP A 18 2.64 22.41 -10.58
N HIS A 19 1.62 22.22 -9.76
CA HIS A 19 1.63 22.68 -8.38
C HIS A 19 2.50 21.74 -7.54
N VAL A 20 3.65 22.25 -7.10
CA VAL A 20 4.67 21.46 -6.40
C VAL A 20 4.90 22.02 -5.00
N ILE A 21 4.91 21.17 -3.99
CA ILE A 21 5.46 21.49 -2.67
C ILE A 21 6.72 20.64 -2.45
N GLY A 22 7.78 21.28 -1.97
CA GLY A 22 9.08 20.66 -1.72
C GLY A 22 10.11 21.06 -2.76
N PRO A 23 11.40 20.71 -2.53
CA PRO A 23 12.51 21.11 -3.39
C PRO A 23 12.42 20.48 -4.79
N ALA A 24 12.90 21.22 -5.81
CA ALA A 24 12.96 20.73 -7.18
C ALA A 24 13.83 19.47 -7.31
N GLU A 25 14.92 19.41 -6.54
CA GLU A 25 15.90 18.32 -6.52
C GLU A 25 15.59 17.23 -5.48
N ALA A 26 14.35 17.14 -4.98
CA ALA A 26 13.96 16.12 -4.01
C ALA A 26 14.18 14.72 -4.58
N GLU A 27 14.73 13.83 -3.76
CA GLU A 27 15.00 12.43 -4.11
C GLU A 27 13.72 11.65 -4.49
N MET A 28 12.60 12.04 -3.89
CA MET A 28 11.31 11.37 -4.03
C MET A 28 10.27 12.35 -4.55
N THR A 29 9.53 11.91 -5.56
CA THR A 29 8.38 12.66 -6.10
C THR A 29 7.12 11.84 -5.94
N LEU A 30 6.14 12.38 -5.23
CA LEU A 30 4.79 11.83 -5.14
C LEU A 30 3.84 12.72 -5.94
N VAL A 31 3.22 12.15 -6.97
CA VAL A 31 2.16 12.83 -7.75
C VAL A 31 0.84 12.19 -7.42
N GLU A 32 -0.14 12.99 -7.06
CA GLU A 32 -1.53 12.59 -6.86
C GLU A 32 -2.41 13.15 -7.95
N TYR A 33 -3.21 12.29 -8.58
CA TYR A 33 -4.41 12.70 -9.28
C TYR A 33 -5.58 12.61 -8.31
N GLY A 34 -6.08 13.75 -7.89
CA GLY A 34 -7.08 13.88 -6.83
C GLY A 34 -8.29 14.73 -7.24
N SER A 35 -9.30 14.71 -6.38
CA SER A 35 -10.53 15.51 -6.51
C SER A 35 -11.03 15.94 -5.13
N TYR A 36 -11.45 17.19 -5.00
CA TYR A 36 -11.96 17.74 -3.74
C TYR A 36 -13.34 17.17 -3.34
N ALA A 37 -14.09 16.57 -4.27
CA ALA A 37 -15.33 15.88 -3.96
C ALA A 37 -15.16 14.36 -3.77
N CYS A 38 -13.92 13.88 -3.69
CA CYS A 38 -13.60 12.47 -3.51
C CYS A 38 -13.31 12.17 -2.05
N ARG A 39 -14.17 11.42 -1.36
CA ARG A 39 -13.98 11.04 0.04
C ARG A 39 -12.63 10.37 0.31
N ARG A 40 -12.20 9.47 -0.57
CA ARG A 40 -10.91 8.78 -0.41
C ARG A 40 -9.71 9.71 -0.55
N CYS A 41 -9.84 10.81 -1.31
CA CYS A 41 -8.79 11.83 -1.40
C CYS A 41 -8.66 12.58 -0.08
N HIS A 42 -9.77 12.86 0.61
CA HIS A 42 -9.74 13.44 1.96
C HIS A 42 -9.12 12.46 2.96
N ASP A 43 -9.53 11.18 2.94
CA ASP A 43 -8.99 10.16 3.85
C ASP A 43 -7.47 10.00 3.71
N VAL A 44 -6.92 10.15 2.51
CA VAL A 44 -5.48 10.01 2.24
C VAL A 44 -4.70 11.31 2.41
N HIS A 45 -5.36 12.45 2.44
CA HIS A 45 -4.71 13.76 2.60
C HIS A 45 -3.87 13.84 3.87
N GLU A 46 -4.38 13.35 5.00
CA GLU A 46 -3.63 13.27 6.27
C GLU A 46 -2.37 12.38 6.14
N VAL A 47 -2.46 11.30 5.36
CA VAL A 47 -1.32 10.42 5.09
C VAL A 47 -0.25 11.15 4.26
N VAL A 48 -0.65 11.91 3.25
CA VAL A 48 0.27 12.72 2.44
C VAL A 48 0.96 13.78 3.30
N GLU A 49 0.23 14.46 4.18
CA GLU A 49 0.80 15.44 5.11
C GLU A 49 1.79 14.79 6.10
N ALA A 50 1.45 13.62 6.64
CA ALA A 50 2.37 12.86 7.50
C ALA A 50 3.65 12.46 6.75
N LEU A 51 3.55 12.04 5.50
CA LEU A 51 4.71 11.71 4.65
C LEU A 51 5.57 12.95 4.37
N ARG A 52 4.94 14.09 4.08
CA ARG A 52 5.66 15.37 3.90
C ARG A 52 6.43 15.76 5.17
N GLY A 53 5.79 15.66 6.32
CA GLY A 53 6.43 15.90 7.62
C GLY A 53 7.60 14.94 7.88
N ARG A 54 7.45 13.65 7.54
CA ARG A 54 8.46 12.62 7.76
C ARG A 54 9.69 12.76 6.86
N PHE A 55 9.49 13.06 5.59
CA PHE A 55 10.57 13.11 4.60
C PHE A 55 11.16 14.51 4.40
N GLY A 56 10.43 15.56 4.77
CA GLY A 56 10.90 16.95 4.64
C GLY A 56 11.42 17.26 3.23
N ASP A 57 12.60 17.83 3.15
CA ASP A 57 13.23 18.26 1.87
C ASP A 57 13.63 17.09 0.94
N ARG A 58 13.50 15.85 1.38
CA ARG A 58 13.76 14.68 0.51
C ARG A 58 12.57 14.35 -0.36
N MET A 59 11.42 14.95 -0.11
CA MET A 59 10.17 14.69 -0.84
C MET A 59 9.64 15.97 -1.47
N ARG A 60 9.17 15.86 -2.72
CA ARG A 60 8.25 16.81 -3.32
C ARG A 60 6.91 16.15 -3.62
N TYR A 61 5.84 16.90 -3.37
CA TYR A 61 4.47 16.50 -3.62
C TYR A 61 3.89 17.34 -4.75
N VAL A 62 3.15 16.69 -5.64
CA VAL A 62 2.49 17.31 -6.79
C VAL A 62 1.03 16.90 -6.80
N PHE A 63 0.14 17.87 -6.89
CA PHE A 63 -1.29 17.62 -7.05
C PHE A 63 -1.74 17.97 -8.46
N ARG A 64 -2.47 17.05 -9.09
CA ARG A 64 -3.12 17.23 -10.40
C ARG A 64 -4.59 16.92 -10.28
N HIS A 65 -5.42 17.73 -10.91
CA HIS A 65 -6.86 17.61 -10.86
C HIS A 65 -7.40 16.43 -11.69
N LEU A 66 -8.29 15.66 -11.07
CA LEU A 66 -9.09 14.65 -11.76
C LEU A 66 -10.53 14.66 -11.21
N PRO A 67 -11.28 15.77 -11.38
CA PRO A 67 -12.67 15.82 -10.98
C PRO A 67 -13.51 14.89 -11.85
N ASP A 68 -14.56 14.30 -11.25
CA ASP A 68 -15.60 13.62 -12.02
C ASP A 68 -16.38 14.67 -12.84
N PRO A 69 -16.38 14.60 -14.17
CA PRO A 69 -17.08 15.58 -15.00
C PRO A 69 -18.61 15.56 -14.82
N GLY A 70 -19.17 14.48 -14.27
CA GLY A 70 -20.58 14.40 -13.89
C GLY A 70 -20.92 15.08 -12.55
N ASN A 71 -19.92 15.52 -11.79
CA ASN A 71 -20.08 16.22 -10.53
C ASN A 71 -19.64 17.68 -10.67
N GLU A 72 -20.60 18.59 -10.81
CA GLU A 72 -20.35 20.03 -11.00
C GLU A 72 -19.54 20.64 -9.84
N ASP A 73 -19.79 20.23 -8.61
CA ASP A 73 -19.05 20.72 -7.45
C ASP A 73 -17.58 20.29 -7.45
N ALA A 74 -17.30 19.07 -7.93
CA ALA A 74 -15.94 18.61 -8.11
C ALA A 74 -15.17 19.47 -9.13
N VAL A 75 -15.81 19.80 -10.23
CA VAL A 75 -15.24 20.66 -11.27
C VAL A 75 -15.03 22.08 -10.75
N ARG A 76 -16.07 22.68 -10.13
CA ARG A 76 -16.01 24.05 -9.56
C ARG A 76 -14.92 24.17 -8.49
N ALA A 77 -14.75 23.16 -7.62
CA ALA A 77 -13.71 23.16 -6.60
C ALA A 77 -12.31 23.17 -7.24
N ALA A 78 -12.10 22.34 -8.28
CA ALA A 78 -10.83 22.31 -9.01
C ALA A 78 -10.55 23.65 -9.73
N GLU A 79 -11.56 24.21 -10.38
CA GLU A 79 -11.46 25.51 -11.06
C GLU A 79 -11.19 26.65 -10.07
N LEU A 80 -11.79 26.62 -8.86
CA LEU A 80 -11.52 27.62 -7.83
C LEU A 80 -10.07 27.60 -7.35
N ALA A 81 -9.49 26.41 -7.14
CA ALA A 81 -8.09 26.29 -6.74
C ALA A 81 -7.13 26.84 -7.83
N GLU A 82 -7.41 26.52 -9.09
CA GLU A 82 -6.64 27.03 -10.22
C GLU A 82 -6.85 28.54 -10.45
N TYR A 83 -8.06 29.03 -10.24
CA TYR A 83 -8.36 30.45 -10.29
C TYR A 83 -7.59 31.24 -9.23
N ALA A 84 -7.53 30.70 -8.01
CA ALA A 84 -6.73 31.28 -6.93
C ALA A 84 -5.23 31.31 -7.25
N HIS A 85 -4.74 30.31 -7.97
CA HIS A 85 -3.38 30.32 -8.49
C HIS A 85 -3.18 31.41 -9.53
N ALA A 86 -4.04 31.46 -10.53
CA ALA A 86 -3.93 32.39 -11.66
C ALA A 86 -4.03 33.87 -11.26
N THR A 87 -4.86 34.18 -10.22
CA THR A 87 -5.08 35.55 -9.76
C THR A 87 -4.16 36.00 -8.65
N ALA A 88 -3.77 35.12 -7.75
CA ALA A 88 -3.07 35.49 -6.51
C ALA A 88 -1.90 34.57 -6.14
N GLY A 89 -1.57 33.54 -6.95
CA GLY A 89 -0.54 32.57 -6.62
C GLY A 89 -0.88 31.68 -5.39
N ARG A 90 -2.16 31.60 -5.01
CA ARG A 90 -2.62 30.97 -3.75
C ARG A 90 -3.19 29.58 -3.96
N PHE A 91 -2.62 28.76 -4.83
CA PHE A 91 -3.09 27.40 -5.04
C PHE A 91 -3.16 26.59 -3.74
N TRP A 92 -2.03 26.46 -3.05
CA TRP A 92 -1.92 25.58 -1.87
C TRP A 92 -2.81 26.02 -0.71
N PRO A 93 -2.90 27.30 -0.32
CA PRO A 93 -3.83 27.72 0.73
C PRO A 93 -5.29 27.40 0.40
N VAL A 94 -5.69 27.53 -0.86
CA VAL A 94 -7.07 27.20 -1.29
C VAL A 94 -7.26 25.70 -1.38
N HIS A 95 -6.24 24.94 -1.83
CA HIS A 95 -6.23 23.49 -1.80
C HIS A 95 -6.49 22.94 -0.40
N GLU A 96 -5.75 23.42 0.61
CA GLU A 96 -5.94 23.02 2.01
C GLU A 96 -7.36 23.34 2.49
N ALA A 97 -7.85 24.56 2.24
CA ALA A 97 -9.21 24.93 2.64
C ALA A 97 -10.30 24.07 2.00
N LEU A 98 -10.10 23.63 0.74
CA LEU A 98 -11.01 22.70 0.06
C LEU A 98 -10.92 21.28 0.63
N MET A 99 -9.73 20.83 1.00
CA MET A 99 -9.54 19.53 1.67
C MET A 99 -10.12 19.56 3.09
N GLU A 100 -9.88 20.60 3.88
CA GLU A 100 -10.46 20.75 5.22
C GLU A 100 -11.99 20.84 5.22
N LYS A 101 -12.58 21.44 4.17
CA LYS A 101 -14.04 21.53 4.02
C LYS A 101 -14.71 20.16 3.93
N GLY A 102 -14.03 19.18 3.37
CA GLY A 102 -14.55 17.85 3.14
C GLY A 102 -15.23 17.67 1.76
N PRO A 103 -15.61 16.44 1.41
CA PRO A 103 -15.97 16.06 0.05
C PRO A 103 -17.36 16.53 -0.40
N SER A 104 -18.14 17.18 0.47
CA SER A 104 -19.49 17.64 0.17
C SER A 104 -19.56 19.16 0.24
N PHE A 105 -20.05 19.80 -0.82
CA PHE A 105 -20.17 21.24 -0.90
C PHE A 105 -21.64 21.66 -0.78
N ALA A 106 -21.89 22.70 0.04
CA ALA A 106 -23.18 23.36 0.16
C ALA A 106 -23.19 24.66 -0.66
N GLU A 107 -24.39 25.15 -0.94
CA GLU A 107 -24.57 26.46 -1.56
C GLU A 107 -23.84 27.56 -0.74
N GLY A 108 -22.99 28.32 -1.41
CA GLY A 108 -22.21 29.39 -0.77
C GLY A 108 -20.82 28.98 -0.26
N ASP A 109 -20.46 27.70 -0.19
CA ASP A 109 -19.14 27.27 0.26
C ASP A 109 -18.01 27.84 -0.62
N PHE A 110 -18.18 27.76 -1.93
CA PHE A 110 -17.21 28.34 -2.88
C PHE A 110 -17.08 29.85 -2.73
N GLY A 111 -18.21 30.57 -2.53
CA GLY A 111 -18.20 32.02 -2.27
C GLY A 111 -17.49 32.37 -0.96
N ARG A 112 -17.62 31.54 0.06
CA ARG A 112 -16.97 31.72 1.36
C ARG A 112 -15.48 31.52 1.27
N ILE A 113 -15.03 30.46 0.57
CA ILE A 113 -13.61 30.19 0.31
C ILE A 113 -13.03 31.32 -0.56
N ALA A 114 -13.71 31.74 -1.63
CA ALA A 114 -13.28 32.83 -2.46
C ALA A 114 -13.12 34.14 -1.66
N TRP A 115 -14.06 34.44 -0.75
CA TRP A 115 -13.95 35.60 0.13
C TRP A 115 -12.80 35.50 1.14
N GLN A 116 -12.58 34.32 1.71
CA GLN A 116 -11.48 34.07 2.67
C GLN A 116 -10.10 34.36 2.06
N PHE A 117 -9.95 34.16 0.76
CA PHE A 117 -8.70 34.36 0.04
C PHE A 117 -8.70 35.62 -0.83
N ASP A 118 -9.65 36.54 -0.64
CA ASP A 118 -9.79 37.79 -1.41
C ASP A 118 -9.85 37.58 -2.93
N LEU A 119 -10.46 36.50 -3.38
CA LEU A 119 -10.60 36.21 -4.80
C LEU A 119 -11.76 37.03 -5.41
N PRO A 120 -11.63 37.53 -6.65
CA PRO A 120 -12.71 38.22 -7.37
C PRO A 120 -13.97 37.35 -7.45
N ARG A 121 -15.17 37.99 -7.37
CA ARG A 121 -16.46 37.24 -7.34
C ARG A 121 -17.07 37.03 -8.72
N ASP A 122 -16.71 37.85 -9.68
CA ASP A 122 -17.20 37.87 -11.07
C ASP A 122 -16.21 37.14 -12.01
N ALA A 123 -15.56 36.10 -11.50
CA ALA A 123 -14.53 35.32 -12.15
C ALA A 123 -14.89 34.78 -13.55
N ALA A 124 -16.19 34.60 -13.83
CA ALA A 124 -16.65 34.01 -15.10
C ALA A 124 -16.26 34.85 -16.34
N HIS A 125 -15.91 36.11 -16.17
CA HIS A 125 -15.58 37.03 -17.25
C HIS A 125 -14.09 37.33 -17.38
N GLU A 126 -13.26 36.71 -16.52
CA GLU A 126 -11.83 36.99 -16.52
C GLU A 126 -11.01 35.93 -17.29
N PRO A 127 -9.93 36.36 -17.98
CA PRO A 127 -8.99 35.42 -18.63
C PRO A 127 -8.41 34.37 -17.68
N ALA A 128 -8.28 34.72 -16.38
CA ALA A 128 -7.80 33.83 -15.33
C ALA A 128 -8.74 32.64 -15.12
N PHE A 129 -10.07 32.85 -15.21
CA PHE A 129 -11.02 31.74 -15.09
C PHE A 129 -10.94 30.77 -16.28
N ALA A 130 -10.80 31.32 -17.49
CA ALA A 130 -10.57 30.49 -18.68
C ALA A 130 -9.27 29.69 -18.59
N ALA A 131 -8.21 30.27 -18.03
CA ALA A 131 -6.95 29.59 -17.78
C ALA A 131 -7.10 28.48 -16.73
N ALA A 132 -7.84 28.74 -15.65
CA ALA A 132 -8.14 27.74 -14.63
C ALA A 132 -8.89 26.53 -15.21
N GLN A 133 -9.91 26.76 -16.00
CA GLN A 133 -10.63 25.70 -16.71
C GLN A 133 -9.74 24.91 -17.67
N ALA A 134 -8.89 25.61 -18.42
CA ALA A 134 -7.96 24.96 -19.33
C ALA A 134 -6.96 24.07 -18.59
N ARG A 135 -6.51 24.52 -17.40
CA ARG A 135 -5.62 23.75 -16.56
C ARG A 135 -6.27 22.48 -16.04
N VAL A 136 -7.46 22.55 -15.47
CA VAL A 136 -8.21 21.37 -15.00
C VAL A 136 -8.41 20.35 -16.13
N ARG A 137 -8.78 20.83 -17.33
CA ARG A 137 -8.91 19.96 -18.53
C ARG A 137 -7.56 19.32 -18.92
N ALA A 138 -6.46 20.07 -18.85
CA ALA A 138 -5.14 19.55 -19.16
C ALA A 138 -4.68 18.46 -18.18
N ASP A 139 -5.00 18.60 -16.90
CA ASP A 139 -4.72 17.59 -15.89
C ASP A 139 -5.56 16.33 -16.11
N ALA A 140 -6.86 16.46 -16.38
CA ALA A 140 -7.72 15.32 -16.72
C ALA A 140 -7.22 14.58 -17.98
N ALA A 141 -6.77 15.31 -18.99
CA ALA A 141 -6.16 14.72 -20.18
C ALA A 141 -4.84 13.99 -19.87
N SER A 142 -4.02 14.55 -18.98
CA SER A 142 -2.77 13.89 -18.52
C SER A 142 -3.07 12.63 -17.70
N ALA A 143 -4.12 12.65 -16.86
CA ALA A 143 -4.59 11.49 -16.14
C ALA A 143 -4.96 10.33 -17.08
N ALA A 144 -5.68 10.63 -18.15
CA ALA A 144 -6.06 9.64 -19.16
C ALA A 144 -4.83 9.00 -19.81
N ARG A 145 -3.81 9.81 -20.21
CA ARG A 145 -2.55 9.30 -20.80
C ARG A 145 -1.75 8.46 -19.80
N SER A 146 -1.72 8.87 -18.52
CA SER A 146 -1.05 8.16 -17.44
C SER A 146 -1.82 6.92 -16.95
N GLY A 147 -3.03 6.68 -17.46
CA GLY A 147 -3.89 5.56 -17.04
C GLY A 147 -4.56 5.78 -15.68
N ALA A 148 -4.55 6.99 -15.12
CA ALA A 148 -5.31 7.36 -13.93
C ALA A 148 -6.79 7.57 -14.32
N ARG A 149 -7.67 6.72 -13.83
CA ARG A 149 -9.11 6.74 -14.14
C ARG A 149 -9.99 6.89 -12.89
N VAL A 150 -9.39 6.80 -11.73
CA VAL A 150 -10.06 6.89 -10.43
C VAL A 150 -9.22 7.75 -9.51
N THR A 151 -9.87 8.37 -8.52
CA THR A 151 -9.21 9.18 -7.48
C THR A 151 -9.28 8.50 -6.13
N PRO A 152 -8.23 8.60 -5.32
CA PRO A 152 -6.90 9.08 -5.69
C PRO A 152 -6.14 8.06 -6.55
N THR A 153 -5.26 8.52 -7.45
CA THR A 153 -4.25 7.69 -8.12
C THR A 153 -2.88 8.31 -7.90
N PHE A 154 -1.94 7.52 -7.38
CA PHE A 154 -0.59 7.97 -7.06
C PHE A 154 0.45 7.49 -8.06
N PHE A 155 1.45 8.35 -8.29
CA PHE A 155 2.69 8.00 -8.99
C PHE A 155 3.88 8.37 -8.10
N ILE A 156 4.78 7.41 -7.91
CA ILE A 156 6.03 7.59 -7.16
C ILE A 156 7.18 7.57 -8.16
N ASN A 157 7.96 8.65 -8.22
CA ASN A 157 9.06 8.83 -9.17
C ASN A 157 8.63 8.51 -10.62
N GLY A 158 7.46 9.00 -11.01
CA GLY A 158 6.89 8.83 -12.34
C GLY A 158 6.26 7.46 -12.63
N ARG A 159 6.29 6.51 -11.71
CA ARG A 159 5.69 5.17 -11.86
C ARG A 159 4.42 5.04 -11.05
N ARG A 160 3.38 4.47 -11.65
CA ARG A 160 2.09 4.26 -10.97
C ARG A 160 2.26 3.38 -9.73
N TYR A 161 1.76 3.86 -8.61
CA TYR A 161 1.68 3.11 -7.37
C TYR A 161 0.38 2.30 -7.32
N ALA A 162 0.49 1.01 -7.01
CA ALA A 162 -0.65 0.09 -6.96
C ALA A 162 -0.85 -0.56 -5.58
N GLY A 163 -0.18 -0.02 -4.54
CA GLY A 163 -0.30 -0.50 -3.16
C GLY A 163 -1.44 0.15 -2.38
N THR A 164 -1.46 -0.11 -1.08
CA THR A 164 -2.39 0.50 -0.11
C THR A 164 -1.98 1.95 0.21
N TRP A 165 -2.95 2.78 0.55
CA TRP A 165 -2.73 4.22 0.77
C TRP A 165 -2.48 4.56 2.25
N ASP A 166 -1.95 3.63 3.02
CA ASP A 166 -1.47 3.88 4.37
C ASP A 166 -0.05 4.47 4.35
N GLU A 167 0.32 5.20 5.41
CA GLU A 167 1.60 5.89 5.52
C GLU A 167 2.78 4.95 5.34
N SER A 168 2.74 3.77 5.96
CA SER A 168 3.86 2.83 5.92
C SER A 168 4.09 2.29 4.51
N SER A 169 3.03 1.89 3.82
CA SER A 169 3.11 1.34 2.46
C SER A 169 3.58 2.37 1.43
N LEU A 170 3.08 3.62 1.53
CA LEU A 170 3.53 4.72 0.68
C LEU A 170 4.98 5.12 0.99
N ALA A 171 5.34 5.25 2.28
CA ALA A 171 6.71 5.57 2.69
C ALA A 171 7.70 4.53 2.19
N ASP A 172 7.35 3.29 2.33
CA ASP A 172 8.17 2.17 1.91
C ASP A 172 8.36 2.15 0.39
N ALA A 173 7.31 2.38 -0.39
CA ALA A 173 7.41 2.48 -1.84
C ALA A 173 8.26 3.67 -2.29
N MET A 174 8.19 4.79 -1.56
CA MET A 174 9.00 5.99 -1.83
C MET A 174 10.49 5.77 -1.54
N LEU A 175 10.83 5.09 -0.46
CA LEU A 175 12.23 4.84 -0.09
C LEU A 175 12.98 3.97 -1.11
N GLY A 176 12.28 3.21 -1.95
CA GLY A 176 12.88 2.46 -3.07
C GLY A 176 14.00 1.51 -2.66
N SER A 177 14.02 1.05 -1.39
CA SER A 177 15.09 0.22 -0.86
C SER A 177 15.20 -1.11 -1.60
N LEU A 178 16.42 -1.63 -1.75
CA LEU A 178 16.69 -2.95 -2.34
C LEU A 178 15.91 -4.04 -1.59
N GLY A 179 15.77 -3.92 -0.27
CA GLY A 179 14.90 -4.75 0.56
C GLY A 179 13.44 -4.72 0.12
N HIS A 180 12.94 -3.56 -0.35
CA HIS A 180 11.59 -3.41 -0.84
C HIS A 180 11.35 -4.09 -2.20
N ARG A 181 12.33 -4.07 -3.11
CA ARG A 181 12.22 -4.80 -4.40
C ARG A 181 12.17 -6.30 -4.17
N VAL A 182 12.98 -6.81 -3.25
CA VAL A 182 12.97 -8.22 -2.84
C VAL A 182 11.69 -8.56 -2.09
N GLN A 183 11.27 -7.70 -1.18
CA GLN A 183 10.06 -7.85 -0.39
C GLN A 183 8.80 -7.72 -1.27
N ALA A 184 8.72 -6.76 -2.19
CA ALA A 184 7.60 -6.63 -3.13
C ALA A 184 7.53 -7.80 -4.12
N ALA A 185 8.67 -8.34 -4.57
CA ALA A 185 8.71 -9.56 -5.37
C ALA A 185 8.32 -10.79 -4.54
N ALA A 186 8.77 -10.89 -3.30
CA ALA A 186 8.38 -11.95 -2.37
C ALA A 186 6.89 -11.84 -1.97
N PHE A 187 6.39 -10.64 -1.66
CA PHE A 187 4.96 -10.42 -1.38
C PHE A 187 4.09 -10.58 -2.62
N GLY A 188 4.55 -10.20 -3.81
CA GLY A 188 3.86 -10.47 -5.07
C GLY A 188 3.72 -11.98 -5.32
N PHE A 189 4.76 -12.74 -5.00
CA PHE A 189 4.78 -14.20 -5.09
C PHE A 189 3.88 -14.84 -4.01
N VAL A 190 3.93 -14.36 -2.78
CA VAL A 190 3.09 -14.85 -1.66
C VAL A 190 1.61 -14.46 -1.84
N ARG A 191 1.31 -13.33 -2.45
CA ARG A 191 -0.07 -12.90 -2.78
C ARG A 191 -0.68 -13.67 -3.97
N TRP A 192 0.13 -14.35 -4.76
CA TRP A 192 -0.37 -15.30 -5.73
C TRP A 192 -0.71 -16.61 -4.97
N GLY A 193 -1.93 -16.67 -4.44
CA GLY A 193 -2.40 -17.73 -3.54
C GLY A 193 -2.00 -19.18 -3.90
N PRO A 194 -1.94 -19.59 -5.19
CA PRO A 194 -1.45 -20.90 -5.58
C PRO A 194 0.06 -21.09 -5.47
N ALA A 195 0.86 -20.00 -5.50
CA ALA A 195 2.34 -20.13 -5.60
C ALA A 195 2.96 -20.64 -4.30
N SER A 196 2.46 -20.22 -3.14
CA SER A 196 2.95 -20.69 -1.84
C SER A 196 2.66 -22.18 -1.64
N GLY A 197 1.45 -22.63 -2.04
CA GLY A 197 1.08 -24.05 -2.01
C GLY A 197 1.91 -24.89 -2.97
N LEU A 198 2.16 -24.39 -4.19
CA LEU A 198 3.00 -25.08 -5.17
C LEU A 198 4.45 -25.19 -4.70
N LEU A 199 5.03 -24.13 -4.14
CA LEU A 199 6.38 -24.16 -3.59
C LEU A 199 6.50 -25.17 -2.44
N LEU A 200 5.52 -25.18 -1.53
CA LEU A 200 5.49 -26.14 -0.44
C LEU A 200 5.39 -27.58 -0.96
N ALA A 201 4.52 -27.82 -1.94
CA ALA A 201 4.38 -29.14 -2.57
C ALA A 201 5.68 -29.59 -3.24
N LEU A 202 6.34 -28.69 -3.99
CA LEU A 202 7.64 -28.99 -4.63
C LEU A 202 8.74 -29.26 -3.59
N ALA A 203 8.82 -28.45 -2.52
CA ALA A 203 9.78 -28.66 -1.44
C ALA A 203 9.54 -30.00 -0.72
N THR A 204 8.27 -30.37 -0.48
CA THR A 204 7.89 -31.65 0.12
C THR A 204 8.27 -32.83 -0.78
N LEU A 205 7.97 -32.75 -2.08
CA LEU A 205 8.34 -33.79 -3.05
C LEU A 205 9.85 -33.94 -3.14
N LEU A 206 10.60 -32.84 -3.15
CA LEU A 206 12.05 -32.85 -3.15
C LEU A 206 12.62 -33.50 -1.88
N ALA A 207 12.09 -33.11 -0.71
CA ALA A 207 12.51 -33.73 0.56
C ALA A 207 12.22 -35.22 0.61
N LEU A 208 11.04 -35.67 0.14
CA LEU A 208 10.72 -37.09 0.02
C LEU A 208 11.63 -37.83 -0.95
N ALA A 209 11.92 -37.24 -2.10
CA ALA A 209 12.83 -37.84 -3.08
C ALA A 209 14.24 -38.00 -2.51
N LEU A 210 14.79 -36.97 -1.85
CA LEU A 210 16.12 -37.04 -1.21
C LEU A 210 16.17 -38.06 -0.08
N SER A 211 15.13 -38.08 0.79
CA SER A 211 15.06 -39.02 1.91
C SER A 211 14.92 -40.49 1.50
N ASN A 212 14.44 -40.76 0.28
CA ASN A 212 14.27 -42.11 -0.27
C ASN A 212 15.25 -42.43 -1.38
N SER A 213 16.31 -41.64 -1.55
CA SER A 213 17.37 -41.82 -2.56
C SER A 213 18.67 -42.31 -1.92
N PRO A 214 19.66 -42.72 -2.71
CA PRO A 214 21.04 -42.98 -2.21
C PRO A 214 21.69 -41.77 -1.52
N ALA A 215 21.15 -40.55 -1.70
CA ALA A 215 21.62 -39.33 -1.05
C ALA A 215 21.04 -39.12 0.35
N ARG A 216 20.25 -40.04 0.88
CA ARG A 216 19.59 -39.97 2.19
C ARG A 216 20.52 -39.56 3.33
N ASP A 217 21.68 -40.25 3.42
CA ASP A 217 22.61 -40.01 4.51
C ASP A 217 23.26 -38.61 4.42
N ALA A 218 23.60 -38.17 3.21
CA ALA A 218 24.12 -36.84 2.97
C ALA A 218 23.05 -35.75 3.28
N PHE A 219 21.79 -36.02 2.96
CA PHE A 219 20.67 -35.14 3.26
C PHE A 219 20.43 -35.05 4.78
N ALA A 220 20.51 -36.16 5.52
CA ALA A 220 20.39 -36.16 6.98
C ALA A 220 21.57 -35.41 7.63
N GLN A 221 22.81 -35.69 7.20
CA GLN A 221 23.99 -34.97 7.70
C GLN A 221 23.96 -33.46 7.46
N PHE A 222 23.41 -33.03 6.33
CA PHE A 222 23.20 -31.59 6.07
C PHE A 222 22.40 -30.93 7.19
N TRP A 223 21.31 -31.54 7.61
CA TRP A 223 20.43 -30.98 8.68
C TRP A 223 21.09 -31.05 10.08
N GLU A 224 21.98 -31.98 10.30
CA GLU A 224 22.77 -32.15 11.54
C GLU A 224 23.98 -31.22 11.59
N THR A 225 24.32 -30.55 10.47
CA THR A 225 25.47 -29.62 10.42
C THR A 225 25.33 -28.53 11.46
N ALA A 226 26.32 -28.42 12.34
CA ALA A 226 26.38 -27.40 13.37
C ALA A 226 26.69 -26.04 12.77
N ALA A 227 25.82 -25.06 13.07
CA ALA A 227 25.95 -23.66 12.65
C ALA A 227 25.78 -22.75 13.87
N GLY A 228 26.66 -21.74 14.00
CA GLY A 228 26.56 -20.78 15.09
C GLY A 228 27.87 -20.06 15.35
N ALA A 229 27.84 -19.18 16.35
CA ALA A 229 29.00 -18.41 16.77
C ALA A 229 29.40 -18.77 18.21
N ARG A 230 30.71 -18.84 18.47
CA ARG A 230 31.29 -19.00 19.80
C ARG A 230 32.01 -17.73 20.21
N TRP A 231 31.76 -17.29 21.44
CA TRP A 231 32.41 -16.13 22.03
C TRP A 231 33.05 -16.57 23.37
N GLY A 232 34.31 -16.93 23.35
CA GLY A 232 35.00 -17.47 24.53
C GLY A 232 34.39 -18.78 25.02
N SER A 233 33.98 -18.86 26.28
CA SER A 233 33.30 -20.02 26.88
C SER A 233 31.78 -20.08 26.60
N ALA A 234 31.20 -18.99 26.09
CA ALA A 234 29.79 -18.94 25.68
C ALA A 234 29.66 -19.08 24.17
N GLY A 235 28.64 -19.79 23.72
CA GLY A 235 28.37 -19.92 22.28
C GLY A 235 26.99 -20.49 22.03
N LEU A 236 26.38 -20.02 20.95
CA LEU A 236 25.14 -20.58 20.41
C LEU A 236 25.51 -21.36 19.14
N VAL A 237 25.69 -22.65 19.28
CA VAL A 237 25.95 -23.57 18.17
C VAL A 237 24.88 -24.64 18.19
N LEU A 238 24.02 -24.62 17.18
CA LEU A 238 22.88 -25.52 17.03
C LEU A 238 22.98 -26.21 15.67
N SER A 239 22.32 -27.36 15.51
CA SER A 239 22.17 -27.95 14.17
C SER A 239 21.28 -27.04 13.29
N LEU A 240 21.40 -27.17 11.97
CA LEU A 240 20.50 -26.48 11.04
C LEU A 240 19.04 -26.83 11.31
N LEU A 241 18.76 -28.07 11.69
CA LEU A 241 17.44 -28.55 12.07
C LEU A 241 16.92 -27.81 13.31
N ASP A 242 17.77 -27.63 14.32
CA ASP A 242 17.39 -26.87 15.53
C ASP A 242 17.19 -25.38 15.26
N TRP A 243 17.98 -24.78 14.39
CA TRP A 243 17.78 -23.40 13.95
C TRP A 243 16.44 -23.22 13.27
N VAL A 244 15.98 -24.17 12.46
CA VAL A 244 14.65 -24.13 11.85
C VAL A 244 13.58 -24.35 12.91
N ASN A 245 13.69 -25.40 13.72
CA ASN A 245 12.65 -25.78 14.66
C ASN A 245 12.50 -24.83 15.87
N HIS A 246 13.60 -24.30 16.38
CA HIS A 246 13.55 -23.42 17.56
C HIS A 246 13.75 -21.94 17.20
N GLY A 247 14.49 -21.62 16.15
CA GLY A 247 14.71 -20.24 15.70
C GLY A 247 13.60 -19.75 14.79
N LEU A 248 13.53 -20.32 13.57
CA LEU A 248 12.64 -19.83 12.53
C LEU A 248 11.16 -20.03 12.88
N LEU A 249 10.78 -21.19 13.40
CA LEU A 249 9.41 -21.46 13.82
C LEU A 249 8.97 -20.58 14.98
N THR A 250 9.86 -20.24 15.92
CA THR A 250 9.53 -19.30 17.00
C THR A 250 9.21 -17.93 16.45
N ILE A 251 10.04 -17.38 15.55
CA ILE A 251 9.78 -16.10 14.88
C ILE A 251 8.46 -16.16 14.11
N PHE A 252 8.22 -17.24 13.37
CA PHE A 252 6.97 -17.45 12.64
C PHE A 252 5.76 -17.37 13.56
N PHE A 253 5.76 -18.12 14.68
CA PHE A 253 4.64 -18.08 15.61
C PHE A 253 4.46 -16.74 16.32
N VAL A 254 5.54 -15.99 16.59
CA VAL A 254 5.43 -14.62 17.10
C VAL A 254 4.74 -13.71 16.09
N VAL A 255 5.16 -13.76 14.82
CA VAL A 255 4.54 -12.95 13.75
C VAL A 255 3.06 -13.31 13.56
N VAL A 256 2.74 -14.60 13.48
CA VAL A 256 1.36 -15.08 13.35
C VAL A 256 0.53 -14.67 14.58
N GLY A 257 1.08 -14.79 15.78
CA GLY A 257 0.41 -14.36 17.00
C GLY A 257 0.10 -12.87 17.04
N LEU A 258 1.03 -12.03 16.58
CA LEU A 258 0.81 -10.59 16.43
C LEU A 258 -0.23 -10.26 15.37
N GLU A 259 -0.22 -10.96 14.24
CA GLU A 259 -1.21 -10.80 13.17
C GLU A 259 -2.61 -11.18 13.67
N ILE A 260 -2.74 -12.33 14.33
CA ILE A 260 -3.99 -12.79 14.94
C ILE A 260 -4.48 -11.77 15.96
N LYS A 261 -3.61 -11.28 16.86
CA LYS A 261 -3.96 -10.24 17.82
C LYS A 261 -4.47 -8.98 17.14
N ARG A 262 -3.78 -8.51 16.10
CA ARG A 262 -4.19 -7.34 15.31
C ARG A 262 -5.57 -7.56 14.70
N GLU A 263 -5.82 -8.72 14.10
CA GLU A 263 -7.09 -9.04 13.46
C GLU A 263 -8.26 -9.08 14.46
N PHE A 264 -8.03 -9.58 15.69
CA PHE A 264 -9.03 -9.57 16.75
C PHE A 264 -9.25 -8.20 17.40
N THR A 265 -8.27 -7.29 17.38
CA THR A 265 -8.40 -5.97 18.04
C THR A 265 -8.90 -4.88 17.11
N VAL A 266 -8.45 -4.84 15.85
CA VAL A 266 -8.70 -3.75 14.90
C VAL A 266 -9.21 -4.25 13.54
N GLY A 267 -9.19 -5.57 13.28
CA GLY A 267 -9.53 -6.18 12.01
C GLY A 267 -10.97 -6.69 11.90
N HIS A 268 -11.22 -7.48 10.88
CA HIS A 268 -12.55 -8.03 10.55
C HIS A 268 -13.08 -9.03 11.57
N LEU A 269 -12.21 -9.58 12.45
CA LEU A 269 -12.56 -10.55 13.50
C LEU A 269 -12.82 -9.90 14.86
N SER A 270 -12.97 -8.58 14.92
CA SER A 270 -13.18 -7.82 16.16
C SER A 270 -14.54 -8.09 16.84
N THR A 271 -15.49 -8.76 16.16
CA THR A 271 -16.77 -9.16 16.75
C THR A 271 -16.80 -10.65 17.04
N PHE A 272 -17.43 -11.04 18.14
CA PHE A 272 -17.52 -12.44 18.58
C PHE A 272 -18.09 -13.37 17.48
N ARG A 273 -19.03 -12.89 16.67
CA ARG A 273 -19.63 -13.65 15.56
C ARG A 273 -18.65 -13.89 14.41
N SER A 274 -17.85 -12.90 14.04
CA SER A 274 -16.89 -13.03 12.94
C SER A 274 -15.66 -13.85 13.34
N GLY A 275 -15.25 -13.81 14.61
CA GLY A 275 -14.13 -14.60 15.13
C GLY A 275 -14.45 -16.06 15.43
N ALA A 276 -15.73 -16.41 15.67
CA ALA A 276 -16.12 -17.77 16.04
C ALA A 276 -15.91 -18.79 14.89
N LEU A 277 -16.18 -18.41 13.65
CA LEU A 277 -16.10 -19.33 12.51
C LEU A 277 -14.67 -19.85 12.25
N PRO A 278 -13.62 -19.01 12.20
CA PRO A 278 -12.24 -19.47 12.08
C PRO A 278 -11.77 -20.34 13.24
N VAL A 279 -12.19 -20.01 14.48
CA VAL A 279 -11.86 -20.80 15.67
C VAL A 279 -12.47 -22.20 15.59
N LEU A 280 -13.75 -22.30 15.23
CA LEU A 280 -14.44 -23.58 15.04
C LEU A 280 -13.82 -24.41 13.91
N ALA A 281 -13.43 -23.75 12.80
CA ALA A 281 -12.75 -24.43 11.70
C ALA A 281 -11.36 -24.97 12.12
N ALA A 282 -10.60 -24.21 12.90
CA ALA A 282 -9.30 -24.64 13.43
C ALA A 282 -9.46 -25.84 14.39
N LEU A 283 -10.43 -25.77 15.30
CA LEU A 283 -10.78 -26.90 16.21
C LEU A 283 -11.20 -28.14 15.44
N GLY A 284 -12.05 -27.97 14.42
CA GLY A 284 -12.46 -29.07 13.54
C GLY A 284 -11.27 -29.70 12.79
N GLY A 285 -10.35 -28.87 12.32
CA GLY A 285 -9.12 -29.32 11.65
C GLY A 285 -8.16 -30.11 12.54
N ILE A 286 -8.21 -29.90 13.85
CA ILE A 286 -7.41 -30.67 14.83
C ILE A 286 -8.15 -31.93 15.28
N VAL A 287 -9.39 -31.77 15.66
CA VAL A 287 -10.19 -32.87 16.30
C VAL A 287 -10.55 -33.94 15.28
N LEU A 288 -10.96 -33.56 14.06
CA LEU A 288 -11.42 -34.54 13.07
C LEU A 288 -10.33 -35.54 12.64
N PRO A 289 -9.08 -35.11 12.29
CA PRO A 289 -8.02 -36.06 12.00
C PRO A 289 -7.63 -36.93 13.19
N ALA A 290 -7.63 -36.38 14.41
CA ALA A 290 -7.33 -37.16 15.62
C ALA A 290 -8.38 -38.27 15.88
N VAL A 291 -9.65 -37.94 15.71
CA VAL A 291 -10.76 -38.93 15.85
C VAL A 291 -10.67 -39.99 14.75
N LEU A 292 -10.43 -39.60 13.49
CA LEU A 292 -10.25 -40.52 12.38
C LEU A 292 -9.04 -41.43 12.60
N TYR A 293 -7.93 -40.91 13.07
CA TYR A 293 -6.77 -41.72 13.42
C TYR A 293 -7.08 -42.71 14.51
N ALA A 294 -7.71 -42.27 15.61
CA ALA A 294 -8.10 -43.15 16.72
C ALA A 294 -9.11 -44.22 16.30
N ALA A 295 -9.96 -43.97 15.30
CA ALA A 295 -10.95 -44.92 14.80
C ALA A 295 -10.32 -45.96 13.85
N VAL A 296 -9.32 -45.57 13.04
CA VAL A 296 -8.75 -46.44 11.99
C VAL A 296 -7.44 -47.10 12.41
N ALA A 297 -6.67 -46.49 13.33
CA ALA A 297 -5.36 -47.03 13.73
C ALA A 297 -5.51 -48.33 14.53
N PRO A 298 -4.72 -49.38 14.20
CA PRO A 298 -4.67 -50.63 14.99
C PRO A 298 -4.29 -50.37 16.45
N ALA A 299 -4.79 -51.21 17.36
CA ALA A 299 -4.62 -51.03 18.81
C ALA A 299 -3.15 -50.88 19.26
N GLY A 300 -2.19 -51.45 18.53
CA GLY A 300 -0.76 -51.35 18.82
C GLY A 300 -0.08 -50.01 18.41
N LEU A 301 -0.73 -49.14 17.61
CA LEU A 301 -0.21 -47.86 17.16
C LEU A 301 -0.89 -46.67 17.86
N ARG A 302 -1.77 -46.89 18.81
CA ARG A 302 -2.49 -45.82 19.54
C ARG A 302 -1.68 -45.16 20.65
N HIS A 303 -0.48 -45.65 20.92
CA HIS A 303 0.40 -45.20 22.01
C HIS A 303 1.76 -44.69 21.49
N GLY A 304 1.78 -44.02 20.34
CA GLY A 304 2.98 -43.32 19.81
C GLY A 304 2.90 -41.85 20.08
#